data_904c7d5c587859443968b601ac77db3f
#
_entry.id   904c7d5c587859443968b601ac77db3f
#
_cell.length_a   1.000
_cell.length_b   1.000
_cell.length_c   1.000
_cell.angle_alpha   90.00
_cell.angle_beta   90.00
_cell.angle_gamma   90.00
#
_symmetry.space_group_name_H-M   'P 1'
#
loop_
_entity.id
_entity.type
_entity.pdbx_description
1 polymer ?
#
loop_
_entity_poly.entity_id
_entity_poly.type
_entity_poly.pdbx_seq_one_letter_code
_entity_poly.pdbx_strand_id
1 'polypeptide(L)'
;GPTVAMVGRSNVGKSSLINALTGHKNARAGAKPGTTRLINIYSVGLSWTSRQKPIRMTFADLPGYGFARGGIKTRLEFDAMTGEFFNQFSQQNTSTNNKVTNWLSGIILVLDGRHPGLEIDLATYEWLEDNRLSTIVVTTKNDRMTRNEQAKTNKKHALALGRTVIASSSRSGLGIREIWTSIKGLI
;
A
#
# COMPACT_ATOMS: atom_id res chain seq x y z
N GLY A 1 17.68 -3.64 2.19
CA GLY A 1 16.57 -4.57 2.44
C GLY A 1 15.36 -4.30 1.56
N PRO A 2 14.39 -5.23 1.48
CA PRO A 2 13.20 -5.06 0.69
C PRO A 2 12.34 -3.87 1.17
N THR A 3 11.78 -3.13 0.23
CA THR A 3 10.86 -2.02 0.49
C THR A 3 9.51 -2.32 -0.13
N VAL A 4 8.44 -2.11 0.62
CA VAL A 4 7.05 -2.18 0.14
C VAL A 4 6.44 -0.79 0.27
N ALA A 5 5.98 -0.23 -0.84
CA ALA A 5 5.36 1.09 -0.85
C ALA A 5 3.84 0.99 -0.66
N MET A 6 3.28 1.89 0.14
CA MET A 6 1.85 1.98 0.40
C MET A 6 1.25 3.12 -0.42
N VAL A 7 0.40 2.78 -1.36
CA VAL A 7 -0.27 3.69 -2.29
C VAL A 7 -1.77 3.68 -2.02
N GLY A 8 -2.45 4.79 -2.10
CA GLY A 8 -3.89 4.87 -1.91
C GLY A 8 -4.36 6.28 -1.56
N ARG A 9 -5.65 6.50 -1.66
CA ARG A 9 -6.26 7.83 -1.38
C ARG A 9 -5.98 8.32 0.04
N SER A 10 -6.02 9.62 0.23
CA SER A 10 -6.01 10.21 1.57
C SER A 10 -7.12 9.61 2.43
N ASN A 11 -6.83 9.36 3.70
CA ASN A 11 -7.77 8.79 4.68
C ASN A 11 -8.36 7.42 4.31
N VAL A 12 -7.78 6.72 3.33
CA VAL A 12 -8.18 5.35 3.01
C VAL A 12 -7.76 4.37 4.11
N GLY A 13 -6.74 4.70 4.89
CA GLY A 13 -6.29 3.89 6.03
C GLY A 13 -4.87 3.31 5.87
N LYS A 14 -4.02 3.87 4.98
CA LYS A 14 -2.62 3.42 4.77
C LYS A 14 -1.83 3.35 6.08
N SER A 15 -1.71 4.47 6.78
CA SER A 15 -0.95 4.56 8.04
C SER A 15 -1.54 3.66 9.14
N SER A 16 -2.88 3.49 9.18
CA SER A 16 -3.53 2.55 10.10
C SER A 16 -3.18 1.09 9.76
N LEU A 17 -3.10 0.77 8.46
CA LEU A 17 -2.71 -0.55 7.99
C LEU A 17 -1.24 -0.84 8.32
N ILE A 18 -0.34 0.13 8.13
CA ILE A 18 1.06 0.00 8.54
C ILE A 18 1.15 -0.30 10.04
N ASN A 19 0.43 0.46 10.88
CA ASN A 19 0.41 0.21 12.32
C ASN A 19 -0.09 -1.21 12.67
N ALA A 20 -1.13 -1.69 11.98
CA ALA A 20 -1.64 -3.04 12.21
C ALA A 20 -0.66 -4.13 11.73
N LEU A 21 0.03 -3.91 10.63
CA LEU A 21 1.05 -4.83 10.11
C LEU A 21 2.29 -4.87 11.01
N THR A 22 2.73 -3.73 11.52
CA THR A 22 3.97 -3.63 12.32
C THR A 22 3.77 -3.93 13.80
N GLY A 23 2.52 -3.96 14.28
CA GLY A 23 2.20 -4.06 15.71
C GLY A 23 2.56 -2.81 16.53
N HIS A 24 2.95 -1.72 15.88
CA HIS A 24 3.38 -0.48 16.50
C HIS A 24 2.52 0.71 16.06
N LYS A 25 2.31 1.67 16.96
CA LYS A 25 1.58 2.92 16.66
C LYS A 25 2.52 4.02 16.13
N ASN A 26 3.42 3.68 15.25
CA ASN A 26 4.45 4.61 14.75
C ASN A 26 3.99 5.46 13.57
N ALA A 27 3.05 4.97 12.77
CA ALA A 27 2.48 5.73 11.67
C ALA A 27 1.34 6.63 12.15
N ARG A 28 1.38 7.91 11.76
CA ARG A 28 0.34 8.88 12.15
C ARG A 28 -0.94 8.58 11.38
N ALA A 29 -1.91 7.98 12.05
CA ALA A 29 -3.27 7.84 11.55
C ALA A 29 -4.06 9.09 11.93
N GLY A 30 -4.56 9.85 10.97
CA GLY A 30 -5.33 11.06 11.22
C GLY A 30 -6.47 11.24 10.22
N ALA A 31 -7.57 11.89 10.66
CA ALA A 31 -8.73 12.21 9.83
C ALA A 31 -8.59 13.52 9.04
N LYS A 32 -7.51 14.29 9.27
CA LYS A 32 -7.33 15.58 8.58
C LYS A 32 -6.79 15.38 7.16
N PRO A 33 -7.37 16.04 6.14
CA PRO A 33 -6.84 16.05 4.78
C PRO A 33 -5.40 16.58 4.76
N GLY A 34 -4.52 15.94 3.97
CA GLY A 34 -3.13 16.37 3.84
C GLY A 34 -2.21 15.96 5.00
N THR A 35 -2.58 14.91 5.77
CA THR A 35 -1.81 14.44 6.92
C THR A 35 -0.41 13.96 6.52
N THR A 36 -0.26 13.39 5.32
CA THR A 36 1.03 12.93 4.79
C THR A 36 1.36 13.75 3.56
N ARG A 37 2.25 14.73 3.68
CA ARG A 37 2.81 15.51 2.56
C ARG A 37 4.19 15.00 2.11
N LEU A 38 4.82 14.20 2.95
CA LEU A 38 6.14 13.62 2.73
C LEU A 38 6.00 12.09 2.74
N ILE A 39 6.93 11.42 2.09
CA ILE A 39 7.04 9.96 2.17
C ILE A 39 7.59 9.62 3.55
N ASN A 40 6.82 8.84 4.32
CA ASN A 40 7.28 8.36 5.62
C ASN A 40 7.83 6.94 5.49
N ILE A 41 8.98 6.71 6.08
CA ILE A 41 9.70 5.43 6.03
C ILE A 41 9.64 4.74 7.38
N TYR A 42 9.18 3.49 7.40
CA TYR A 42 9.07 2.66 8.61
C TYR A 42 9.88 1.38 8.43
N SER A 43 10.95 1.23 9.22
CA SER A 43 11.75 0.01 9.20
C SER A 43 11.22 -1.00 10.21
N VAL A 44 11.06 -2.26 9.79
CA VAL A 44 10.59 -3.36 10.62
C VAL A 44 11.51 -4.56 10.48
N GLY A 45 11.78 -5.23 11.59
CA GLY A 45 12.45 -6.51 11.60
C GLY A 45 11.41 -7.64 11.48
N LEU A 46 11.60 -8.53 10.51
CA LEU A 46 10.72 -9.68 10.28
C LEU A 46 11.46 -10.95 10.57
N SER A 47 10.89 -11.80 11.41
CA SER A 47 11.33 -13.18 11.59
C SER A 47 10.17 -14.11 11.24
N TRP A 48 10.34 -14.91 10.21
CA TRP A 48 9.31 -15.85 9.78
C TRP A 48 9.32 -17.13 10.59
N THR A 49 10.48 -17.45 11.18
CA THR A 49 10.67 -18.56 12.11
C THR A 49 11.67 -18.17 13.19
N SER A 50 11.58 -18.79 14.36
CA SER A 50 12.52 -18.56 15.47
C SER A 50 13.98 -18.92 15.16
N ARG A 51 14.22 -19.66 14.08
CA ARG A 51 15.56 -20.13 13.66
C ARG A 51 16.20 -19.24 12.58
N GLN A 52 15.45 -18.33 11.97
CA GLN A 52 15.97 -17.44 10.93
C GLN A 52 16.36 -16.08 11.50
N LYS A 53 17.49 -15.52 11.02
CA LYS A 53 17.83 -14.13 11.33
C LYS A 53 16.74 -13.20 10.82
N PRO A 54 16.33 -12.19 11.61
CA PRO A 54 15.34 -11.22 11.17
C PRO A 54 15.79 -10.51 9.87
N ILE A 55 14.90 -10.47 8.91
CA ILE A 55 15.09 -9.65 7.70
C ILE A 55 14.60 -8.25 8.03
N ARG A 56 15.43 -7.25 7.79
CA ARG A 56 15.01 -5.86 7.90
C ARG A 56 14.32 -5.45 6.60
N MET A 57 13.05 -5.08 6.68
CA MET A 57 12.29 -4.51 5.57
C MET A 57 11.78 -3.12 5.88
N THR A 58 11.31 -2.43 4.87
CA THR A 58 10.84 -1.05 4.95
C THR A 58 9.43 -0.94 4.37
N PHE A 59 8.54 -0.20 5.07
CA PHE A 59 7.33 0.33 4.49
C PHE A 59 7.54 1.81 4.14
N ALA A 60 7.20 2.20 2.92
CA ALA A 60 7.16 3.59 2.48
C ALA A 60 5.69 4.04 2.38
N ASP A 61 5.24 4.91 3.28
CA ASP A 61 3.89 5.49 3.25
C ASP A 61 3.89 6.71 2.34
N LEU A 62 3.38 6.54 1.13
CA LEU A 62 3.32 7.61 0.15
C LEU A 62 2.15 8.55 0.45
N PRO A 63 2.28 9.84 0.08
CA PRO A 63 1.19 10.80 0.19
C PRO A 63 -0.08 10.28 -0.48
N GLY A 64 -1.23 10.52 0.17
CA GLY A 64 -2.52 10.07 -0.36
C GLY A 64 -3.00 10.96 -1.51
N TYR A 65 -3.53 10.36 -2.57
CA TYR A 65 -4.19 11.06 -3.67
C TYR A 65 -5.68 11.32 -3.40
N GLY A 66 -6.33 12.14 -4.22
CA GLY A 66 -7.80 12.25 -4.28
C GLY A 66 -8.47 13.24 -3.35
N PHE A 67 -7.84 14.35 -2.94
CA PHE A 67 -8.50 15.40 -2.16
C PHE A 67 -8.73 16.73 -2.90
N ALA A 68 -9.92 17.30 -2.68
CA ALA A 68 -10.41 18.51 -3.36
C ALA A 68 -9.67 19.83 -3.03
N ARG A 69 -8.77 19.84 -2.06
CA ARG A 69 -7.94 21.01 -1.71
C ARG A 69 -6.45 20.64 -1.73
N GLY A 70 -5.94 20.29 -2.93
CA GLY A 70 -4.53 20.00 -3.17
C GLY A 70 -4.17 18.52 -3.23
N GLY A 71 -5.14 17.61 -3.42
CA GLY A 71 -4.90 16.20 -3.71
C GLY A 71 -4.71 15.92 -5.18
N ILE A 72 -4.04 14.82 -5.48
CA ILE A 72 -3.80 14.34 -6.83
C ILE A 72 -5.14 14.01 -7.48
N LYS A 73 -5.48 14.69 -8.59
CA LYS A 73 -6.73 14.49 -9.32
C LYS A 73 -6.55 13.65 -10.57
N THR A 74 -5.32 13.54 -11.05
CA THR A 74 -5.01 12.93 -12.34
C THR A 74 -3.84 11.96 -12.21
N ARG A 75 -3.70 11.08 -13.23
CA ARG A 75 -2.55 10.19 -13.39
C ARG A 75 -1.22 10.98 -13.44
N LEU A 76 -1.21 12.12 -14.15
CA LEU A 76 -0.02 12.97 -14.26
C LEU A 76 0.44 13.55 -12.92
N GLU A 77 -0.51 13.99 -12.09
CA GLU A 77 -0.18 14.48 -10.74
C GLU A 77 0.34 13.37 -9.82
N PHE A 78 -0.19 12.15 -9.95
CA PHE A 78 0.31 11.00 -9.22
C PHE A 78 1.74 10.64 -9.67
N ASP A 79 1.99 10.63 -10.97
CA ASP A 79 3.30 10.36 -11.56
C ASP A 79 4.33 11.39 -11.14
N ALA A 80 4.01 12.68 -11.23
CA ALA A 80 4.90 13.77 -10.81
C ALA A 80 5.26 13.68 -9.31
N MET A 81 4.31 13.30 -8.46
CA MET A 81 4.53 13.24 -7.01
C MET A 81 5.27 11.96 -6.57
N THR A 82 5.08 10.86 -7.27
CA THR A 82 5.65 9.55 -6.91
C THR A 82 6.76 9.09 -7.83
N GLY A 83 6.88 9.70 -9.02
CA GLY A 83 7.84 9.33 -10.06
C GLY A 83 9.29 9.40 -9.55
N GLU A 84 9.64 10.44 -8.79
CA GLU A 84 10.98 10.56 -8.19
C GLU A 84 11.25 9.39 -7.22
N PHE A 85 10.28 9.04 -6.37
CA PHE A 85 10.39 7.89 -5.48
C PHE A 85 10.61 6.60 -6.26
N PHE A 86 9.77 6.32 -7.26
CA PHE A 86 9.90 5.09 -8.05
C PHE A 86 11.18 5.07 -8.88
N ASN A 87 11.59 6.20 -9.45
CA ASN A 87 12.84 6.32 -10.20
C ASN A 87 14.08 6.04 -9.35
N GLN A 88 14.11 6.48 -8.09
CA GLN A 88 15.21 6.18 -7.17
C GLN A 88 15.39 4.67 -6.97
N PHE A 89 14.31 3.90 -6.90
CA PHE A 89 14.38 2.44 -6.75
C PHE A 89 14.70 1.73 -8.07
N SER A 90 14.29 2.28 -9.22
CA SER A 90 14.61 1.72 -10.54
C SER A 90 16.09 1.89 -10.91
N GLN A 91 16.72 3.00 -10.52
CA GLN A 91 18.12 3.27 -10.80
C GLN A 91 19.09 2.46 -9.92
N GLN A 92 18.66 2.02 -8.74
CA GLN A 92 19.50 1.23 -7.83
C GLN A 92 19.80 -0.19 -8.36
N ASN A 93 19.02 -0.69 -9.31
CA ASN A 93 19.27 -1.98 -9.97
C ASN A 93 20.44 -1.96 -10.98
N THR A 94 21.02 -0.78 -11.29
CA THR A 94 22.08 -0.61 -12.29
C THR A 94 23.44 -0.18 -11.72
N SER A 95 23.57 0.05 -10.43
CA SER A 95 24.82 0.47 -9.81
C SER A 95 25.79 -0.70 -9.60
N THR A 96 26.93 -0.65 -10.25
CA THR A 96 28.02 -1.63 -10.24
C THR A 96 28.81 -1.75 -8.94
N ASN A 97 28.47 -1.01 -7.91
CA ASN A 97 29.09 -1.11 -6.59
C ASN A 97 28.19 -1.86 -5.61
N ASN A 98 28.48 -3.11 -5.39
CA ASN A 98 27.97 -4.20 -4.55
C ASN A 98 27.32 -3.89 -3.18
N LYS A 99 26.60 -2.78 -3.00
CA LYS A 99 25.72 -2.54 -1.84
C LYS A 99 24.38 -1.95 -2.27
N VAL A 100 23.55 -2.77 -2.92
CA VAL A 100 22.10 -2.46 -3.00
C VAL A 100 21.56 -2.55 -1.56
N THR A 101 21.40 -1.42 -0.92
CA THR A 101 20.95 -1.35 0.47
C THR A 101 19.43 -1.49 0.58
N ASN A 102 18.68 -0.96 -0.38
CA ASN A 102 17.22 -1.03 -0.44
C ASN A 102 16.74 -1.19 -1.89
N TRP A 103 15.72 -2.01 -2.11
CA TRP A 103 15.05 -2.19 -3.42
C TRP A 103 13.54 -2.20 -3.21
N LEU A 104 12.79 -1.74 -4.21
CA LEU A 104 11.34 -1.83 -4.21
C LEU A 104 10.93 -3.26 -4.55
N SER A 105 10.36 -3.97 -3.57
CA SER A 105 9.88 -5.34 -3.74
C SER A 105 8.46 -5.38 -4.28
N GLY A 106 7.65 -4.36 -3.98
CA GLY A 106 6.28 -4.26 -4.48
C GLY A 106 5.50 -3.12 -3.85
N ILE A 107 4.25 -3.06 -4.25
CA ILE A 107 3.29 -2.03 -3.87
C ILE A 107 2.11 -2.68 -3.13
N ILE A 108 1.61 -2.03 -2.10
CA ILE A 108 0.28 -2.30 -1.57
C ILE A 108 -0.63 -1.13 -1.97
N LEU A 109 -1.54 -1.39 -2.92
CA LEU A 109 -2.60 -0.46 -3.27
C LEU A 109 -3.74 -0.61 -2.26
N VAL A 110 -3.96 0.45 -1.49
CA VAL A 110 -4.94 0.48 -0.39
C VAL A 110 -6.20 1.20 -0.84
N LEU A 111 -7.32 0.49 -0.85
CA LEU A 111 -8.64 0.97 -1.26
C LEU A 111 -9.60 1.01 -0.07
N ASP A 112 -10.59 1.89 -0.12
CA ASP A 112 -11.68 1.88 0.87
C ASP A 112 -12.70 0.80 0.49
N GLY A 113 -12.83 -0.25 1.32
CA GLY A 113 -13.72 -1.39 1.04
C GLY A 113 -15.18 -0.99 0.79
N ARG A 114 -15.62 0.17 1.28
CA ARG A 114 -17.00 0.67 1.14
C ARG A 114 -17.30 1.28 -0.23
N HIS A 115 -16.28 1.65 -1.00
CA HIS A 115 -16.42 2.45 -2.22
C HIS A 115 -15.70 1.80 -3.42
N PRO A 116 -16.24 0.69 -3.96
CA PRO A 116 -15.64 0.02 -5.10
C PRO A 116 -15.82 0.80 -6.41
N GLY A 117 -14.82 0.69 -7.32
CA GLY A 117 -14.91 1.18 -8.68
C GLY A 117 -14.76 2.69 -8.84
N LEU A 118 -14.08 3.36 -7.91
CA LEU A 118 -13.77 4.79 -8.08
C LEU A 118 -12.74 4.98 -9.20
N GLU A 119 -13.03 5.84 -10.15
CA GLU A 119 -12.19 6.12 -11.33
C GLU A 119 -10.73 6.40 -10.96
N ILE A 120 -10.50 7.20 -9.92
CA ILE A 120 -9.15 7.53 -9.47
C ILE A 120 -8.40 6.31 -8.91
N ASP A 121 -9.09 5.38 -8.27
CA ASP A 121 -8.51 4.14 -7.76
C ASP A 121 -8.15 3.19 -8.93
N LEU A 122 -9.02 3.12 -9.94
CA LEU A 122 -8.81 2.35 -11.16
C LEU A 122 -7.64 2.92 -11.97
N ALA A 123 -7.62 4.23 -12.21
CA ALA A 123 -6.54 4.90 -12.91
C ALA A 123 -5.18 4.73 -12.21
N THR A 124 -5.16 4.76 -10.86
CA THR A 124 -3.94 4.49 -10.10
C THR A 124 -3.49 3.04 -10.29
N TYR A 125 -4.42 2.08 -10.25
CA TYR A 125 -4.11 0.68 -10.47
C TYR A 125 -3.55 0.44 -11.88
N GLU A 126 -4.20 0.98 -12.91
CA GLU A 126 -3.74 0.92 -14.31
C GLU A 126 -2.32 1.49 -14.44
N TRP A 127 -2.04 2.63 -13.80
CA TRP A 127 -0.70 3.21 -13.80
C TRP A 127 0.34 2.27 -13.18
N LEU A 128 0.01 1.60 -12.06
CA LEU A 128 0.91 0.63 -11.43
C LEU A 128 1.19 -0.58 -12.34
N GLU A 129 0.18 -1.09 -13.02
CA GLU A 129 0.31 -2.21 -13.98
C GLU A 129 1.16 -1.80 -15.21
N ASP A 130 0.90 -0.62 -15.79
CA ASP A 130 1.67 -0.10 -16.93
C ASP A 130 3.17 0.06 -16.61
N ASN A 131 3.48 0.41 -15.35
CA ASN A 131 4.86 0.50 -14.86
C ASN A 131 5.40 -0.86 -14.37
N ARG A 132 4.68 -1.96 -14.56
CA ARG A 132 5.06 -3.33 -14.18
C ARG A 132 5.45 -3.46 -12.71
N LEU A 133 4.79 -2.72 -11.84
CA LEU A 133 5.02 -2.76 -10.41
C LEU A 133 4.22 -3.90 -9.78
N SER A 134 4.91 -4.83 -9.13
CA SER A 134 4.25 -5.93 -8.41
C SER A 134 3.30 -5.38 -7.34
N THR A 135 1.99 -5.51 -7.57
CA THR A 135 0.97 -4.85 -6.76
C THR A 135 0.09 -5.84 -6.00
N ILE A 136 -0.04 -5.67 -4.69
CA ILE A 136 -1.04 -6.31 -3.84
C ILE A 136 -2.18 -5.32 -3.63
N VAL A 137 -3.42 -5.72 -3.91
CA VAL A 137 -4.59 -4.86 -3.68
C VAL A 137 -5.26 -5.22 -2.36
N VAL A 138 -5.41 -4.23 -1.48
CA VAL A 138 -5.99 -4.39 -0.15
C VAL A 138 -7.16 -3.43 0.03
N THR A 139 -8.31 -3.94 0.44
CA THR A 139 -9.44 -3.11 0.87
C THR A 139 -9.44 -2.96 2.38
N THR A 140 -9.65 -1.74 2.87
CA THR A 140 -9.67 -1.41 4.30
C THR A 140 -11.08 -1.13 4.81
N LYS A 141 -11.21 -0.91 6.12
CA LYS A 141 -12.46 -0.52 6.80
C LYS A 141 -13.58 -1.53 6.64
N ASN A 142 -13.26 -2.80 6.39
CA ASN A 142 -14.25 -3.85 6.26
C ASN A 142 -15.05 -4.08 7.54
N ASP A 143 -14.52 -3.73 8.71
CA ASP A 143 -15.23 -3.72 10.00
C ASP A 143 -16.43 -2.75 10.06
N ARG A 144 -16.54 -1.84 9.10
CA ARG A 144 -17.66 -0.88 9.00
C ARG A 144 -18.80 -1.36 8.12
N MET A 145 -18.76 -2.60 7.70
CA MET A 145 -19.74 -3.24 6.83
C MET A 145 -20.21 -4.57 7.42
N THR A 146 -21.44 -4.94 7.15
CA THR A 146 -21.95 -6.29 7.43
C THR A 146 -21.23 -7.33 6.56
N ARG A 147 -21.25 -8.60 6.92
CA ARG A 147 -20.64 -9.68 6.14
C ARG A 147 -21.12 -9.73 4.70
N ASN A 148 -22.43 -9.51 4.48
CA ASN A 148 -23.01 -9.49 3.14
C ASN A 148 -22.51 -8.30 2.30
N GLU A 149 -22.41 -7.12 2.91
CA GLU A 149 -21.86 -5.93 2.25
C GLU A 149 -20.38 -6.13 1.90
N GLN A 150 -19.59 -6.68 2.83
CA GLN A 150 -18.18 -7.01 2.58
C GLN A 150 -18.03 -7.94 1.37
N ALA A 151 -18.78 -9.03 1.31
CA ALA A 151 -18.73 -9.97 0.20
C ALA A 151 -19.10 -9.29 -1.13
N LYS A 152 -20.18 -8.50 -1.14
CA LYS A 152 -20.64 -7.76 -2.31
C LYS A 152 -19.64 -6.70 -2.80
N THR A 153 -19.10 -5.89 -1.90
CA THR A 153 -18.16 -4.82 -2.25
C THR A 153 -16.80 -5.37 -2.66
N ASN A 154 -16.28 -6.40 -1.99
CA ASN A 154 -15.02 -7.03 -2.38
C ASN A 154 -15.12 -7.71 -3.75
N LYS A 155 -16.27 -8.35 -4.07
CA LYS A 155 -16.52 -8.87 -5.42
C LYS A 155 -16.54 -7.75 -6.47
N LYS A 156 -17.15 -6.60 -6.17
CA LYS A 156 -17.15 -5.43 -7.06
C LYS A 156 -15.73 -4.86 -7.28
N HIS A 157 -14.92 -4.74 -6.22
CA HIS A 157 -13.52 -4.34 -6.35
C HIS A 157 -12.75 -5.32 -7.24
N ALA A 158 -12.88 -6.62 -6.99
CA ALA A 158 -12.18 -7.65 -7.77
C ALA A 158 -12.58 -7.62 -9.25
N LEU A 159 -13.87 -7.44 -9.55
CA LEU A 159 -14.36 -7.32 -10.92
C LEU A 159 -13.85 -6.06 -11.62
N ALA A 160 -13.87 -4.91 -10.93
CA ALA A 160 -13.43 -3.63 -11.50
C ALA A 160 -11.92 -3.60 -11.81
N LEU A 161 -11.12 -4.34 -11.04
CA LEU A 161 -9.66 -4.41 -11.19
C LEU A 161 -9.17 -5.63 -11.99
N GLY A 162 -10.06 -6.58 -12.29
CA GLY A 162 -9.68 -7.83 -12.97
C GLY A 162 -8.76 -8.74 -12.14
N ARG A 163 -8.72 -8.56 -10.79
CA ARG A 163 -7.86 -9.34 -9.90
C ARG A 163 -8.43 -9.51 -8.48
N THR A 164 -7.86 -10.43 -7.73
CA THR A 164 -8.23 -10.64 -6.33
C THR A 164 -7.85 -9.46 -5.44
N VAL A 165 -8.68 -9.18 -4.43
CA VAL A 165 -8.43 -8.17 -3.41
C VAL A 165 -8.42 -8.82 -2.03
N ILE A 166 -7.56 -8.34 -1.14
CA ILE A 166 -7.51 -8.80 0.25
C ILE A 166 -8.35 -7.85 1.10
N ALA A 167 -9.43 -8.38 1.66
CA ALA A 167 -10.24 -7.62 2.61
C ALA A 167 -9.52 -7.45 3.94
N SER A 168 -9.44 -6.21 4.46
CA SER A 168 -8.75 -5.96 5.71
C SER A 168 -9.47 -4.98 6.63
N SER A 169 -9.13 -5.08 7.91
CA SER A 169 -9.47 -4.10 8.93
C SER A 169 -8.33 -3.98 9.94
N SER A 170 -7.74 -2.80 10.03
CA SER A 170 -6.73 -2.49 11.05
C SER A 170 -7.28 -2.52 12.47
N ARG A 171 -8.61 -2.43 12.64
CA ARG A 171 -9.28 -2.45 13.94
C ARG A 171 -9.50 -3.87 14.46
N SER A 172 -9.97 -4.78 13.59
CA SER A 172 -10.30 -6.16 13.97
C SER A 172 -9.18 -7.16 13.69
N GLY A 173 -8.13 -6.76 12.96
CA GLY A 173 -7.06 -7.66 12.53
C GLY A 173 -7.41 -8.50 11.30
N LEU A 174 -8.61 -8.31 10.72
CA LEU A 174 -9.02 -9.02 9.50
C LEU A 174 -8.00 -8.81 8.39
N GLY A 175 -7.61 -9.87 7.69
CA GLY A 175 -6.76 -9.83 6.50
C GLY A 175 -5.27 -9.56 6.76
N ILE A 176 -4.86 -9.26 8.00
CA ILE A 176 -3.45 -8.91 8.30
C ILE A 176 -2.51 -10.09 7.98
N ARG A 177 -2.91 -11.32 8.30
CA ARG A 177 -2.12 -12.51 8.01
C ARG A 177 -1.98 -12.77 6.52
N GLU A 178 -3.05 -12.59 5.77
CA GLU A 178 -3.09 -12.75 4.30
C GLU A 178 -2.22 -11.70 3.61
N ILE A 179 -2.24 -10.47 4.09
CA ILE A 179 -1.36 -9.40 3.59
C ILE A 179 0.09 -9.77 3.82
N TRP A 180 0.46 -10.26 5.01
CA TRP A 180 1.82 -10.72 5.31
C TRP A 180 2.24 -11.89 4.41
N THR A 181 1.33 -12.84 4.14
CA THR A 181 1.60 -13.96 3.22
C THR A 181 1.91 -13.43 1.81
N SER A 182 1.14 -12.45 1.33
CA SER A 182 1.37 -11.83 0.02
C SER A 182 2.67 -11.01 -0.02
N ILE A 183 2.99 -10.24 1.04
CA ILE A 183 4.26 -9.52 1.15
C ILE A 183 5.44 -10.51 1.09
N LYS A 184 5.32 -11.66 1.77
CA LYS A 184 6.36 -12.69 1.77
C LYS A 184 6.64 -13.25 0.37
N GLY A 185 5.66 -13.24 -0.52
CA GLY A 185 5.83 -13.62 -1.92
C GLY A 185 6.49 -12.55 -2.78
N LEU A 186 6.63 -11.32 -2.29
CA LEU A 186 7.30 -10.21 -2.99
C LEU A 186 8.79 -10.10 -2.64
N ILE A 187 9.23 -10.66 -1.53
CA ILE A 187 10.58 -10.52 -0.94
C ILE A 187 11.33 -11.84 -0.88
#